data_5110f6bd9cad817dd7f476fab8a619c8
#
_entry.id   5110f6bd9cad817dd7f476fab8a619c8
#
_cell.length_a   1.000
_cell.length_b   1.000
_cell.length_c   1.000
_cell.angle_alpha   90.00
_cell.angle_beta   90.00
_cell.angle_gamma   90.00
#
_symmetry.space_group_name_H-M   'P 1'
#
loop_
_entity.id
_entity.type
_entity.pdbx_description
1 polymer ?
#
loop_
_entity_poly.entity_id
_entity_poly.type
_entity_poly.pdbx_seq_one_letter_code
_entity_poly.pdbx_strand_id
1 'polypeptide(L)'
;KYNILFRDDKSYPYLKFSKQPFARMAYYRGAVDKRHEYFGPYPSAWAVKETIQLMQKVFRLRTCEDTVFNNRSRPCLLYQIKRCTAPCVGHIDQMAYEQDVAQAASFLRGETQSLLKSMEARMLAHADSLAFEQAAEVRNQMTALSRVLHQQAVESADETDVDVLAVKVHGGRACVNLAMVRGGRHLGDRAYFPAHVEDAVTWEQALEDVPLEGVAVVELSSDERAQLVGERVLAAFVAQHYIDVALPAVVVTSHALSVELTKAVSNQASARVHWVSNPRLQRKVWLDMAQRNADISLARLLAEEGSQQARTRALVEALDLTPDDLATFRMECFDISHTSGEATQASCVVFQQHKMQSSEYRRYSIEGITGGDDYAAMRQVLTRRYGKLVSLQSEGVDAVPASKVHGMPDVVLIDGGKGQISTAKAVFESLGLDISLLVGVEKGEGRKVGLEELVFADGRPKASLGHDSAALMLVAQVRDEAHRFAITGMRAARAKVRTGGSKLEDIPGIGAKRRASLLQRFGGVRGVASASVEDLTSVDGVSTALATSIYNALR
;
A
#
# COMPACT_ATOMS: atom_id res chain seq x y z
N LYS A 1 23.96 -10.06 15.27
CA LYS A 1 22.85 -10.28 14.30
C LYS A 1 21.56 -9.98 15.04
N TYR A 2 20.80 -8.97 14.63
CA TYR A 2 19.51 -8.66 15.25
C TYR A 2 18.47 -9.68 14.76
N ASN A 3 17.79 -10.35 15.68
CA ASN A 3 16.67 -11.25 15.35
C ASN A 3 15.37 -10.45 15.07
N ILE A 4 15.28 -9.22 15.59
CA ILE A 4 14.16 -8.31 15.35
C ILE A 4 14.28 -7.73 13.93
N LEU A 5 13.34 -8.06 13.06
CA LEU A 5 13.34 -7.66 11.65
C LEU A 5 12.22 -6.66 11.36
N PHE A 6 12.57 -5.57 10.69
CA PHE A 6 11.63 -4.62 10.13
C PHE A 6 11.52 -4.81 8.62
N ARG A 7 10.30 -5.01 8.13
CA ARG A 7 10.00 -4.97 6.69
C ARG A 7 9.68 -3.53 6.33
N ASP A 8 10.69 -2.78 5.90
CA ASP A 8 10.54 -1.39 5.50
C ASP A 8 10.76 -1.24 3.99
N ASP A 9 9.76 -0.64 3.32
CA ASP A 9 9.95 -0.07 1.99
C ASP A 9 10.56 1.32 2.19
N LYS A 10 11.88 1.41 2.09
CA LYS A 10 12.68 2.62 2.36
C LYS A 10 12.44 3.75 1.35
N SER A 11 11.59 3.54 0.34
CA SER A 11 11.24 4.57 -0.61
C SER A 11 10.16 5.49 -0.03
N TYR A 12 10.57 6.65 0.45
CA TYR A 12 9.66 7.68 0.92
C TYR A 12 9.10 8.52 -0.23
N PRO A 13 7.86 9.00 -0.12
CA PRO A 13 7.30 9.94 -1.06
C PRO A 13 7.80 11.37 -0.79
N TYR A 14 7.86 12.16 -1.87
CA TYR A 14 8.24 13.56 -1.89
C TYR A 14 7.19 14.38 -2.64
N LEU A 15 7.10 15.66 -2.31
CA LEU A 15 6.49 16.66 -3.18
C LEU A 15 7.60 17.21 -4.07
N LYS A 16 7.39 17.18 -5.40
CA LYS A 16 8.38 17.57 -6.41
C LYS A 16 7.91 18.82 -7.15
N PHE A 17 8.79 19.82 -7.29
CA PHE A 17 8.65 20.91 -8.25
C PHE A 17 9.61 20.68 -9.43
N SER A 18 9.06 20.72 -10.64
CA SER A 18 9.90 20.65 -11.84
C SER A 18 10.62 21.97 -12.07
N LYS A 19 11.92 21.94 -12.47
CA LYS A 19 12.69 23.14 -12.87
C LYS A 19 12.46 23.43 -14.34
N GLN A 20 11.33 24.03 -14.65
CA GLN A 20 10.97 24.48 -16.00
C GLN A 20 10.10 25.72 -15.89
N PRO A 21 9.96 26.53 -16.96
CA PRO A 21 8.96 27.58 -17.00
C PRO A 21 7.58 27.02 -16.61
N PHE A 22 6.85 27.68 -15.74
CA PHE A 22 5.62 27.16 -15.17
C PHE A 22 5.81 25.81 -14.47
N ALA A 23 6.60 25.78 -13.40
CA ALA A 23 6.93 24.58 -12.63
C ALA A 23 5.69 23.75 -12.29
N ARG A 24 5.77 22.43 -12.50
CA ARG A 24 4.73 21.47 -12.13
C ARG A 24 4.95 20.99 -10.71
N MET A 25 3.91 21.02 -9.89
CA MET A 25 3.88 20.36 -8.59
C MET A 25 3.35 18.93 -8.74
N ALA A 26 4.08 17.94 -8.25
CA ALA A 26 3.71 16.53 -8.39
C ALA A 26 4.12 15.69 -7.18
N TYR A 27 3.37 14.62 -6.95
CA TYR A 27 3.80 13.50 -6.11
C TYR A 27 4.97 12.77 -6.79
N TYR A 28 5.98 12.45 -6.00
CA TYR A 28 7.15 11.71 -6.48
C TYR A 28 7.56 10.64 -5.47
N ARG A 29 7.99 9.49 -5.98
CA ARG A 29 8.58 8.41 -5.18
C ARG A 29 9.70 7.78 -6.00
N GLY A 30 10.92 7.83 -5.50
CA GLY A 30 12.11 7.32 -6.18
C GLY A 30 13.36 8.08 -5.78
N ALA A 31 14.45 7.85 -6.47
CA ALA A 31 15.73 8.53 -6.23
C ALA A 31 15.62 10.03 -6.56
N VAL A 32 16.07 10.87 -5.64
CA VAL A 32 16.07 12.33 -5.77
C VAL A 32 17.25 12.74 -6.67
N ASP A 33 16.99 13.58 -7.66
CA ASP A 33 18.00 14.14 -8.55
C ASP A 33 18.12 15.67 -8.39
N LYS A 34 19.27 16.24 -8.82
CA LYS A 34 19.53 17.70 -8.73
C LYS A 34 18.77 18.53 -9.78
N ARG A 35 18.09 17.90 -10.74
CA ARG A 35 17.37 18.57 -11.83
C ARG A 35 16.03 19.15 -11.42
N HIS A 36 15.54 18.78 -10.23
CA HIS A 36 14.25 19.20 -9.70
C HIS A 36 14.40 19.60 -8.25
N GLU A 37 13.37 20.21 -7.68
CA GLU A 37 13.31 20.54 -6.28
C GLU A 37 12.35 19.57 -5.56
N TYR A 38 12.78 19.03 -4.42
CA TYR A 38 12.02 18.03 -3.67
C TYR A 38 11.85 18.48 -2.23
N PHE A 39 10.65 18.27 -1.71
CA PHE A 39 10.28 18.56 -0.32
C PHE A 39 9.83 17.26 0.35
N GLY A 40 10.29 17.03 1.55
CA GLY A 40 10.11 15.80 2.31
C GLY A 40 11.43 15.28 2.87
N PRO A 41 11.55 13.99 3.20
CA PRO A 41 10.58 12.90 2.94
C PRO A 41 9.28 13.03 3.72
N TYR A 42 8.18 12.52 3.16
CA TYR A 42 6.89 12.41 3.85
C TYR A 42 6.66 10.99 4.35
N PRO A 43 5.96 10.80 5.48
CA PRO A 43 5.72 9.47 6.03
C PRO A 43 4.77 8.63 5.17
N SER A 44 3.88 9.25 4.39
CA SER A 44 2.90 8.56 3.56
C SER A 44 2.56 9.31 2.27
N ALA A 45 2.05 8.56 1.28
CA ALA A 45 1.53 9.14 0.04
C ALA A 45 0.32 10.08 0.29
N TRP A 46 -0.46 9.81 1.32
CA TRP A 46 -1.61 10.63 1.70
C TRP A 46 -1.17 12.01 2.19
N ALA A 47 -0.16 12.08 3.04
CA ALA A 47 0.41 13.34 3.54
C ALA A 47 0.91 14.25 2.40
N VAL A 48 1.57 13.68 1.38
CA VAL A 48 1.97 14.44 0.18
C VAL A 48 0.76 14.96 -0.59
N LYS A 49 -0.27 14.14 -0.79
CA LYS A 49 -1.48 14.53 -1.52
C LYS A 49 -2.24 15.65 -0.79
N GLU A 50 -2.33 15.58 0.52
CA GLU A 50 -2.95 16.62 1.34
C GLU A 50 -2.16 17.94 1.23
N THR A 51 -0.82 17.87 1.30
CA THR A 51 0.04 19.03 1.08
C THR A 51 -0.15 19.62 -0.34
N ILE A 52 -0.23 18.77 -1.37
CA ILE A 52 -0.52 19.23 -2.74
C ILE A 52 -1.87 19.97 -2.81
N GLN A 53 -2.90 19.44 -2.20
CA GLN A 53 -4.22 20.08 -2.17
C GLN A 53 -4.18 21.44 -1.46
N LEU A 54 -3.43 21.56 -0.36
CA LEU A 54 -3.20 22.82 0.34
C LEU A 54 -2.48 23.82 -0.56
N MET A 55 -1.38 23.41 -1.21
CA MET A 55 -0.60 24.25 -2.12
C MET A 55 -1.45 24.73 -3.30
N GLN A 56 -2.30 23.89 -3.86
CA GLN A 56 -3.26 24.28 -4.90
C GLN A 56 -4.28 25.30 -4.38
N LYS A 57 -4.73 25.17 -3.15
CA LYS A 57 -5.70 26.10 -2.55
C LYS A 57 -5.11 27.48 -2.29
N VAL A 58 -3.85 27.55 -1.89
CA VAL A 58 -3.19 28.79 -1.49
C VAL A 58 -2.46 29.43 -2.66
N PHE A 59 -1.55 28.69 -3.30
CA PHE A 59 -0.63 29.22 -4.34
C PHE A 59 -1.10 28.92 -5.76
N ARG A 60 -2.16 28.13 -5.95
CA ARG A 60 -2.81 27.82 -7.24
C ARG A 60 -1.84 27.29 -8.31
N LEU A 61 -0.89 26.47 -7.89
CA LEU A 61 0.11 25.88 -8.77
C LEU A 61 -0.45 24.74 -9.61
N ARG A 62 0.04 24.59 -10.85
CA ARG A 62 -0.37 23.51 -11.72
C ARG A 62 0.12 22.15 -11.24
N THR A 63 -0.71 21.12 -11.43
CA THR A 63 -0.35 19.71 -11.19
C THR A 63 -0.47 18.85 -12.46
N CYS A 64 -1.02 19.40 -13.54
CA CYS A 64 -1.23 18.68 -14.79
C CYS A 64 0.09 18.28 -15.45
N GLU A 65 0.08 17.21 -16.21
CA GLU A 65 1.22 16.73 -16.98
C GLU A 65 1.55 17.68 -18.15
N ASP A 66 2.82 17.68 -18.58
CA ASP A 66 3.30 18.60 -19.62
C ASP A 66 2.60 18.36 -20.95
N THR A 67 2.27 17.13 -21.27
CA THR A 67 1.44 16.78 -22.44
C THR A 67 0.05 17.45 -22.39
N VAL A 68 -0.57 17.46 -21.22
CA VAL A 68 -1.87 18.13 -21.02
C VAL A 68 -1.69 19.65 -21.00
N PHE A 69 -0.63 20.16 -20.39
CA PHE A 69 -0.32 21.58 -20.33
C PHE A 69 -0.12 22.19 -21.72
N ASN A 70 0.70 21.57 -22.56
CA ASN A 70 1.08 22.09 -23.86
C ASN A 70 -0.04 22.02 -24.92
N ASN A 71 -1.05 21.16 -24.70
CA ASN A 71 -2.12 20.94 -25.68
C ASN A 71 -3.46 21.56 -25.25
N ARG A 72 -3.47 22.48 -24.28
CA ARG A 72 -4.70 23.13 -23.80
C ARG A 72 -5.02 24.40 -24.61
N SER A 73 -6.28 24.49 -25.04
CA SER A 73 -6.82 25.70 -25.70
C SER A 73 -7.80 26.49 -24.81
N ARG A 74 -8.19 25.92 -23.67
CA ARG A 74 -9.10 26.57 -22.71
C ARG A 74 -8.75 26.19 -21.27
N PRO A 75 -9.07 27.04 -20.25
CA PRO A 75 -8.85 26.73 -18.84
C PRO A 75 -9.57 25.45 -18.43
N CYS A 76 -8.97 24.69 -17.52
CA CYS A 76 -9.58 23.48 -16.95
C CYS A 76 -10.40 23.81 -15.69
N LEU A 77 -11.08 22.78 -15.17
CA LEU A 77 -11.88 22.90 -13.94
C LEU A 77 -11.08 23.47 -12.76
N LEU A 78 -9.77 23.13 -12.63
CA LEU A 78 -8.93 23.65 -11.53
C LEU A 78 -8.81 25.16 -11.55
N TYR A 79 -8.84 25.81 -12.71
CA TYR A 79 -8.91 27.26 -12.80
C TYR A 79 -10.25 27.80 -12.33
N GLN A 80 -11.36 27.19 -12.77
CA GLN A 80 -12.70 27.61 -12.38
C GLN A 80 -12.94 27.55 -10.88
N ILE A 81 -12.41 26.50 -10.22
CA ILE A 81 -12.48 26.31 -8.76
C ILE A 81 -11.34 26.99 -8.00
N LYS A 82 -10.60 27.90 -8.65
CA LYS A 82 -9.47 28.65 -8.08
C LYS A 82 -8.37 27.80 -7.44
N ARG A 83 -8.02 26.67 -8.09
CA ARG A 83 -6.94 25.77 -7.68
C ARG A 83 -5.72 25.80 -8.60
N CYS A 84 -5.79 26.56 -9.71
CA CYS A 84 -4.72 26.78 -10.65
C CYS A 84 -4.88 28.15 -11.31
N THR A 85 -3.79 28.83 -11.60
CA THR A 85 -3.79 30.14 -12.29
C THR A 85 -3.90 30.03 -13.82
N ALA A 86 -4.03 28.81 -14.37
CA ALA A 86 -4.14 28.49 -15.79
C ALA A 86 -3.01 29.05 -16.66
N PRO A 87 -1.73 28.81 -16.32
CA PRO A 87 -0.61 29.24 -17.14
C PRO A 87 -0.60 28.59 -18.55
N CYS A 88 -1.28 27.45 -18.71
CA CYS A 88 -1.39 26.75 -20.00
C CYS A 88 -2.14 27.54 -21.09
N VAL A 89 -2.89 28.56 -20.72
CA VAL A 89 -3.66 29.43 -21.65
C VAL A 89 -3.33 30.93 -21.45
N GLY A 90 -2.22 31.23 -20.77
CA GLY A 90 -1.69 32.58 -20.62
C GLY A 90 -2.44 33.50 -19.64
N HIS A 91 -3.23 32.95 -18.70
CA HIS A 91 -3.90 33.75 -17.67
C HIS A 91 -2.95 34.32 -16.59
N ILE A 92 -1.71 33.85 -16.56
CA ILE A 92 -0.64 34.37 -15.70
C ILE A 92 0.65 34.37 -16.52
N ASP A 93 1.47 35.39 -16.35
CA ASP A 93 2.79 35.46 -16.96
C ASP A 93 3.81 34.59 -16.19
N GLN A 94 4.95 34.35 -16.80
CA GLN A 94 5.97 33.47 -16.21
C GLN A 94 6.53 34.02 -14.90
N MET A 95 6.78 35.33 -14.81
CA MET A 95 7.41 35.95 -13.64
C MET A 95 6.48 35.89 -12.43
N ALA A 96 5.20 36.19 -12.62
CA ALA A 96 4.20 36.09 -11.55
C ALA A 96 4.01 34.65 -11.09
N TYR A 97 4.03 33.68 -12.02
CA TYR A 97 3.93 32.26 -11.66
C TYR A 97 5.17 31.76 -10.89
N GLU A 98 6.37 32.19 -11.29
CA GLU A 98 7.62 31.86 -10.58
C GLU A 98 7.63 32.44 -9.16
N GLN A 99 7.03 33.62 -8.94
CA GLN A 99 6.84 34.17 -7.59
C GLN A 99 5.92 33.29 -6.74
N ASP A 100 4.81 32.80 -7.31
CA ASP A 100 3.91 31.89 -6.60
C ASP A 100 4.62 30.56 -6.24
N VAL A 101 5.46 30.04 -7.15
CA VAL A 101 6.30 28.84 -6.89
C VAL A 101 7.31 29.10 -5.78
N ALA A 102 7.99 30.26 -5.79
CA ALA A 102 8.96 30.63 -4.77
C ALA A 102 8.29 30.77 -3.38
N GLN A 103 7.11 31.37 -3.31
CA GLN A 103 6.33 31.49 -2.07
C GLN A 103 5.89 30.11 -1.54
N ALA A 104 5.46 29.21 -2.42
CA ALA A 104 5.12 27.85 -2.06
C ALA A 104 6.34 27.08 -1.53
N ALA A 105 7.50 27.25 -2.18
CA ALA A 105 8.77 26.65 -1.74
C ALA A 105 9.20 27.17 -0.36
N SER A 106 9.14 28.48 -0.13
CA SER A 106 9.40 29.09 1.18
C SER A 106 8.50 28.53 2.28
N PHE A 107 7.21 28.38 1.98
CA PHE A 107 6.27 27.77 2.91
C PHE A 107 6.66 26.30 3.21
N LEU A 108 7.02 25.51 2.21
CA LEU A 108 7.42 24.11 2.38
C LEU A 108 8.75 23.96 3.13
N ARG A 109 9.62 24.97 3.11
CA ARG A 109 10.87 25.02 3.91
C ARG A 109 10.66 25.48 5.35
N GLY A 110 9.44 25.92 5.71
CA GLY A 110 9.12 26.43 7.06
C GLY A 110 9.24 27.96 7.23
N GLU A 111 9.63 28.70 6.19
CA GLU A 111 9.81 30.18 6.22
C GLU A 111 8.46 30.92 6.31
N THR A 112 7.59 30.48 7.21
CA THR A 112 6.17 30.87 7.25
C THR A 112 5.98 32.33 7.68
N GLN A 113 6.79 32.81 8.62
CA GLN A 113 6.68 34.17 9.15
C GLN A 113 7.03 35.23 8.09
N SER A 114 8.12 35.02 7.36
CA SER A 114 8.55 35.92 6.28
C SER A 114 7.54 35.93 5.14
N LEU A 115 6.97 34.75 4.81
CA LEU A 115 5.92 34.63 3.81
C LEU A 115 4.66 35.40 4.19
N LEU A 116 4.14 35.24 5.41
CA LEU A 116 2.96 35.97 5.88
C LEU A 116 3.16 37.48 5.84
N LYS A 117 4.34 37.98 6.28
CA LYS A 117 4.68 39.42 6.18
C LYS A 117 4.70 39.91 4.73
N SER A 118 5.25 39.14 3.81
CA SER A 118 5.28 39.52 2.39
C SER A 118 3.89 39.52 1.76
N MET A 119 3.03 38.58 2.14
CA MET A 119 1.63 38.53 1.70
C MET A 119 0.82 39.72 2.28
N GLU A 120 1.04 40.07 3.55
CA GLU A 120 0.41 41.24 4.18
C GLU A 120 0.79 42.54 3.48
N ALA A 121 2.09 42.74 3.19
CA ALA A 121 2.56 43.91 2.44
C ALA A 121 1.91 43.97 1.05
N ARG A 122 1.79 42.86 0.35
CA ARG A 122 1.11 42.79 -0.96
C ARG A 122 -0.38 43.08 -0.86
N MET A 123 -1.05 42.57 0.17
CA MET A 123 -2.45 42.86 0.44
C MET A 123 -2.70 44.36 0.65
N LEU A 124 -1.85 45.01 1.45
CA LEU A 124 -1.93 46.45 1.71
C LEU A 124 -1.67 47.27 0.44
N ALA A 125 -0.65 46.89 -0.36
CA ALA A 125 -0.37 47.55 -1.63
C ALA A 125 -1.55 47.46 -2.64
N HIS A 126 -2.27 46.35 -2.67
CA HIS A 126 -3.49 46.20 -3.47
C HIS A 126 -4.63 47.08 -2.91
N ALA A 127 -4.75 47.20 -1.59
CA ALA A 127 -5.76 48.05 -0.96
C ALA A 127 -5.47 49.54 -1.24
N ASP A 128 -4.22 49.97 -1.13
CA ASP A 128 -3.78 51.34 -1.42
C ASP A 128 -4.01 51.74 -2.90
N SER A 129 -3.88 50.77 -3.80
CA SER A 129 -4.18 50.95 -5.22
C SER A 129 -5.68 50.80 -5.56
N LEU A 130 -6.56 50.71 -4.56
CA LEU A 130 -8.00 50.48 -4.69
C LEU A 130 -8.38 49.19 -5.40
N ALA A 131 -7.47 48.23 -5.48
CA ALA A 131 -7.66 46.92 -6.08
C ALA A 131 -8.22 45.92 -5.02
N PHE A 132 -9.42 46.22 -4.52
CA PHE A 132 -10.03 45.53 -3.36
C PHE A 132 -10.28 44.02 -3.58
N GLU A 133 -10.56 43.60 -4.81
CA GLU A 133 -10.73 42.16 -5.13
C GLU A 133 -9.43 41.41 -4.96
N GLN A 134 -8.31 41.96 -5.45
CA GLN A 134 -6.98 41.39 -5.30
C GLN A 134 -6.54 41.37 -3.82
N ALA A 135 -6.80 42.46 -3.09
CA ALA A 135 -6.55 42.52 -1.65
C ALA A 135 -7.33 41.43 -0.88
N ALA A 136 -8.62 41.27 -1.20
CA ALA A 136 -9.46 40.22 -0.60
C ALA A 136 -8.98 38.81 -0.94
N GLU A 137 -8.47 38.62 -2.13
CA GLU A 137 -7.91 37.32 -2.57
C GLU A 137 -6.65 36.97 -1.77
N VAL A 138 -5.70 37.87 -1.61
CA VAL A 138 -4.51 37.69 -0.77
C VAL A 138 -4.89 37.44 0.69
N ARG A 139 -5.85 38.19 1.24
CA ARG A 139 -6.37 37.97 2.60
C ARG A 139 -6.93 36.54 2.77
N ASN A 140 -7.69 36.06 1.79
CA ASN A 140 -8.25 34.72 1.84
C ASN A 140 -7.16 33.62 1.78
N GLN A 141 -6.09 33.83 1.01
CA GLN A 141 -4.90 32.96 0.98
C GLN A 141 -4.20 32.97 2.34
N MET A 142 -3.97 34.13 2.95
CA MET A 142 -3.39 34.27 4.31
C MET A 142 -4.26 33.56 5.35
N THR A 143 -5.58 33.72 5.29
CA THR A 143 -6.51 33.05 6.22
C THR A 143 -6.43 31.52 6.05
N ALA A 144 -6.32 31.01 4.82
CA ALA A 144 -6.16 29.58 4.56
C ALA A 144 -4.85 29.04 5.12
N LEU A 145 -3.74 29.76 4.96
CA LEU A 145 -2.44 29.42 5.57
C LEU A 145 -2.51 29.46 7.11
N SER A 146 -3.01 30.56 7.69
CA SER A 146 -3.11 30.72 9.15
C SER A 146 -3.97 29.63 9.78
N ARG A 147 -5.05 29.20 9.13
CA ARG A 147 -5.90 28.09 9.62
C ARG A 147 -5.13 26.77 9.69
N VAL A 148 -4.31 26.47 8.70
CA VAL A 148 -3.46 25.27 8.70
C VAL A 148 -2.41 25.36 9.80
N LEU A 149 -1.80 26.54 9.97
CA LEU A 149 -0.83 26.79 11.04
C LEU A 149 -1.45 26.65 12.43
N HIS A 150 -2.67 27.13 12.64
CA HIS A 150 -3.38 26.97 13.91
C HIS A 150 -3.83 25.53 14.19
N GLN A 151 -4.19 24.75 13.16
CA GLN A 151 -4.51 23.32 13.32
C GLN A 151 -3.28 22.47 13.65
N GLN A 152 -2.11 22.95 13.25
CA GLN A 152 -0.82 22.35 13.60
C GLN A 152 -0.23 23.09 14.83
N ALA A 153 -0.97 23.20 15.95
CA ALA A 153 -0.53 23.86 17.20
C ALA A 153 0.77 23.29 17.81
N VAL A 154 1.54 22.53 17.03
CA VAL A 154 2.75 21.81 17.33
C VAL A 154 3.95 22.37 16.53
N GLU A 155 3.81 23.58 15.94
CA GLU A 155 4.92 24.20 15.22
C GLU A 155 5.93 24.81 16.20
N SER A 156 7.21 24.55 15.96
CA SER A 156 8.30 25.21 16.68
C SER A 156 8.85 26.38 15.84
N ALA A 157 9.32 27.42 16.53
CA ALA A 157 10.06 28.50 15.88
C ALA A 157 11.48 28.04 15.42
N ASP A 158 11.87 26.80 15.74
CA ASP A 158 13.13 26.18 15.36
C ASP A 158 12.89 25.41 14.03
N GLU A 159 13.48 25.89 12.95
CA GLU A 159 13.38 25.33 11.59
C GLU A 159 14.11 24.00 11.42
N THR A 160 14.56 23.39 12.50
CA THR A 160 15.37 22.15 12.47
C THR A 160 14.54 20.94 12.07
N ASP A 161 15.06 20.15 11.17
CA ASP A 161 14.49 18.85 10.82
C ASP A 161 14.69 17.85 11.97
N VAL A 162 13.60 17.18 12.37
CA VAL A 162 13.56 16.25 13.49
C VAL A 162 12.83 14.97 13.11
N ASP A 163 13.39 13.82 13.45
CA ASP A 163 12.67 12.55 13.52
C ASP A 163 12.39 12.20 14.98
N VAL A 164 11.16 11.81 15.29
CA VAL A 164 10.75 11.41 16.63
C VAL A 164 10.37 9.94 16.61
N LEU A 165 11.12 9.13 17.36
CA LEU A 165 10.94 7.68 17.44
C LEU A 165 10.38 7.30 18.81
N ALA A 166 9.18 6.74 18.82
CA ALA A 166 8.56 6.23 20.03
C ALA A 166 8.27 4.73 19.90
N VAL A 167 8.56 3.98 20.95
CA VAL A 167 8.31 2.55 21.01
C VAL A 167 7.29 2.25 22.10
N LYS A 168 6.38 1.33 21.80
CA LYS A 168 5.46 0.70 22.75
C LYS A 168 5.50 -0.80 22.58
N VAL A 169 5.50 -1.51 23.72
CA VAL A 169 5.51 -2.96 23.79
C VAL A 169 4.32 -3.39 24.64
N HIS A 170 3.50 -4.30 24.13
CA HIS A 170 2.39 -4.89 24.87
C HIS A 170 1.98 -6.23 24.23
N GLY A 171 1.63 -7.22 25.08
CA GLY A 171 1.11 -8.51 24.61
C GLY A 171 2.06 -9.26 23.64
N GLY A 172 3.37 -9.21 23.84
CA GLY A 172 4.35 -9.85 22.97
C GLY A 172 4.53 -9.17 21.59
N ARG A 173 3.90 -8.01 21.39
CA ARG A 173 4.00 -7.18 20.18
C ARG A 173 4.66 -5.85 20.49
N ALA A 174 5.26 -5.26 19.48
CA ALA A 174 5.82 -3.91 19.58
C ALA A 174 5.39 -3.04 18.39
N CYS A 175 5.32 -1.74 18.64
CA CYS A 175 5.12 -0.72 17.60
C CYS A 175 6.18 0.35 17.76
N VAL A 176 6.89 0.67 16.67
CA VAL A 176 7.74 1.86 16.56
C VAL A 176 6.98 2.89 15.75
N ASN A 177 6.69 4.03 16.34
CA ASN A 177 6.09 5.17 15.63
C ASN A 177 7.18 6.18 15.27
N LEU A 178 7.32 6.46 13.98
CA LEU A 178 8.21 7.50 13.45
C LEU A 178 7.36 8.70 13.08
N ALA A 179 7.52 9.81 13.80
CA ALA A 179 6.95 11.11 13.45
C ALA A 179 8.02 11.98 12.78
N MET A 180 7.69 12.57 11.63
CA MET A 180 8.61 13.38 10.84
C MET A 180 8.26 14.86 10.96
N VAL A 181 9.23 15.66 11.42
CA VAL A 181 9.16 17.12 11.45
C VAL A 181 10.17 17.68 10.47
N ARG A 182 9.74 18.56 9.57
CA ARG A 182 10.59 19.21 8.57
C ARG A 182 10.28 20.71 8.53
N GLY A 183 11.32 21.55 8.64
CA GLY A 183 11.17 23.00 8.76
C GLY A 183 10.25 23.39 9.92
N GLY A 184 10.37 22.74 11.07
CA GLY A 184 9.51 22.97 12.24
C GLY A 184 8.07 22.43 12.14
N ARG A 185 7.68 21.82 11.01
CA ARG A 185 6.31 21.33 10.73
C ARG A 185 6.22 19.82 10.82
N HIS A 186 5.22 19.34 11.54
CA HIS A 186 4.93 17.91 11.60
C HIS A 186 4.30 17.42 10.28
N LEU A 187 5.00 16.55 9.55
CA LEU A 187 4.56 16.03 8.26
C LEU A 187 3.70 14.76 8.38
N GLY A 188 3.57 14.21 9.58
CA GLY A 188 2.79 13.02 9.89
C GLY A 188 3.61 11.91 10.55
N ASP A 189 2.93 10.80 10.81
CA ASP A 189 3.45 9.64 11.52
C ASP A 189 3.40 8.39 10.66
N ARG A 190 4.30 7.46 10.97
CA ARG A 190 4.30 6.11 10.39
C ARG A 190 4.59 5.08 11.47
N ALA A 191 3.68 4.12 11.61
CA ALA A 191 3.83 3.00 12.52
C ALA A 191 4.54 1.83 11.83
N TYR A 192 5.47 1.20 12.55
CA TYR A 192 6.22 0.02 12.12
C TYR A 192 6.03 -1.08 13.16
N PHE A 193 5.77 -2.29 12.69
CA PHE A 193 5.56 -3.46 13.53
C PHE A 193 6.66 -4.48 13.23
N PRO A 194 7.61 -4.71 14.16
CA PRO A 194 8.68 -5.67 13.96
C PRO A 194 8.14 -7.10 14.03
N ALA A 195 8.79 -8.00 13.29
CA ALA A 195 8.63 -9.43 13.46
C ALA A 195 9.56 -9.95 14.55
N HIS A 196 9.21 -11.08 15.17
CA HIS A 196 10.05 -11.81 16.15
C HIS A 196 10.40 -11.02 17.41
N VAL A 197 9.45 -10.25 17.94
CA VAL A 197 9.62 -9.55 19.24
C VAL A 197 9.76 -10.55 20.40
N GLU A 198 9.15 -11.72 20.26
CA GLU A 198 9.19 -12.82 21.26
C GLU A 198 10.60 -13.35 21.47
N ASP A 199 11.45 -13.39 20.44
CA ASP A 199 12.85 -13.77 20.57
C ASP A 199 13.65 -12.81 21.47
N ALA A 200 13.23 -11.56 21.59
CA ALA A 200 13.84 -10.60 22.50
C ALA A 200 13.50 -10.87 23.97
N VAL A 201 12.38 -11.54 24.24
CA VAL A 201 11.92 -11.93 25.57
C VAL A 201 12.53 -13.27 25.99
N THR A 202 12.64 -14.24 25.06
CA THR A 202 13.17 -15.59 25.36
C THR A 202 14.68 -15.59 25.65
N TRP A 203 15.43 -14.63 25.14
CA TRP A 203 16.85 -14.47 25.51
C TRP A 203 17.04 -14.07 26.98
N GLU A 204 16.08 -13.42 27.62
CA GLU A 204 16.12 -13.13 29.05
C GLU A 204 15.87 -14.38 29.90
N GLN A 205 14.95 -15.24 29.45
CA GLN A 205 14.74 -16.54 30.09
C GLN A 205 15.97 -17.46 29.96
N ALA A 206 16.68 -17.40 28.83
CA ALA A 206 17.91 -18.16 28.64
C ALA A 206 19.11 -17.65 29.48
N LEU A 207 19.08 -16.39 29.92
CA LEU A 207 20.06 -15.84 30.89
C LEU A 207 19.70 -16.20 32.35
N GLU A 208 18.42 -16.46 32.64
CA GLU A 208 17.95 -16.98 33.93
C GLU A 208 18.33 -18.47 34.12
N ASP A 209 18.49 -19.23 33.03
CA ASP A 209 18.86 -20.66 33.04
C ASP A 209 20.37 -20.95 33.14
N VAL A 210 21.23 -19.93 33.20
CA VAL A 210 22.65 -20.11 33.50
C VAL A 210 22.83 -20.04 35.02
N PRO A 211 23.13 -21.14 35.72
CA PRO A 211 23.35 -21.12 37.17
C PRO A 211 24.66 -20.42 37.46
N LEU A 212 24.62 -19.13 37.64
CA LEU A 212 25.71 -18.39 38.30
C LEU A 212 25.49 -18.55 39.80
N GLU A 213 26.17 -19.51 40.42
CA GLU A 213 26.20 -19.66 41.88
C GLU A 213 26.54 -18.33 42.52
N GLY A 214 25.59 -17.74 43.23
CA GLY A 214 25.81 -16.56 44.08
C GLY A 214 25.25 -15.22 43.61
N VAL A 215 24.51 -15.14 42.49
CA VAL A 215 23.81 -13.91 42.05
C VAL A 215 22.33 -14.06 42.35
N ALA A 216 21.77 -13.19 43.20
CA ALA A 216 20.32 -13.13 43.42
C ALA A 216 19.62 -12.83 42.09
N VAL A 217 18.73 -13.69 41.66
CA VAL A 217 17.82 -13.48 40.50
C VAL A 217 16.96 -12.28 40.85
N VAL A 218 17.22 -11.13 40.22
CA VAL A 218 16.35 -9.96 40.32
C VAL A 218 15.17 -10.21 39.41
N GLU A 219 14.03 -10.56 39.96
CA GLU A 219 12.78 -10.62 39.21
C GLU A 219 12.43 -9.21 38.70
N LEU A 220 12.64 -8.98 37.42
CA LEU A 220 12.23 -7.75 36.77
C LEU A 220 10.70 -7.65 36.73
N SER A 221 10.16 -6.50 37.09
CA SER A 221 8.74 -6.19 36.92
C SER A 221 8.33 -6.21 35.45
N SER A 222 7.04 -6.36 35.17
CA SER A 222 6.52 -6.32 33.79
C SER A 222 6.88 -5.02 33.06
N ASP A 223 6.95 -3.90 33.77
CA ASP A 223 7.28 -2.60 33.22
C ASP A 223 8.78 -2.48 32.87
N GLU A 224 9.66 -3.02 33.73
CA GLU A 224 11.10 -3.07 33.47
C GLU A 224 11.42 -3.98 32.27
N ARG A 225 10.72 -5.11 32.14
CA ARG A 225 10.82 -5.99 30.95
C ARG A 225 10.38 -5.27 29.69
N ALA A 226 9.22 -4.59 29.72
CA ALA A 226 8.73 -3.82 28.60
C ALA A 226 9.70 -2.70 28.19
N GLN A 227 10.36 -2.05 29.16
CA GLN A 227 11.38 -1.04 28.95
C GLN A 227 12.60 -1.62 28.21
N LEU A 228 13.14 -2.74 28.67
CA LEU A 228 14.30 -3.39 28.05
C LEU A 228 14.01 -3.89 26.63
N VAL A 229 12.84 -4.50 26.43
CA VAL A 229 12.39 -4.93 25.09
C VAL A 229 12.22 -3.70 24.18
N GLY A 230 11.67 -2.61 24.70
CA GLY A 230 11.52 -1.34 23.97
C GLY A 230 12.86 -0.77 23.51
N GLU A 231 13.87 -0.78 24.37
CA GLU A 231 15.23 -0.34 24.02
C GLU A 231 15.85 -1.18 22.90
N ARG A 232 15.70 -2.51 22.96
CA ARG A 232 16.19 -3.43 21.92
C ARG A 232 15.46 -3.25 20.59
N VAL A 233 14.14 -3.13 20.63
CA VAL A 233 13.30 -2.89 19.45
C VAL A 233 13.70 -1.57 18.78
N LEU A 234 13.90 -0.51 19.58
CA LEU A 234 14.31 0.79 19.05
C LEU A 234 15.72 0.75 18.46
N ALA A 235 16.66 0.08 19.13
CA ALA A 235 18.03 -0.08 18.62
C ALA A 235 18.04 -0.86 17.30
N ALA A 236 17.25 -1.94 17.19
CA ALA A 236 17.11 -2.71 15.96
C ALA A 236 16.47 -1.88 14.84
N PHE A 237 15.46 -1.05 15.16
CA PHE A 237 14.84 -0.15 14.19
C PHE A 237 15.85 0.86 13.65
N VAL A 238 16.55 1.58 14.53
CA VAL A 238 17.54 2.60 14.14
C VAL A 238 18.64 2.02 13.27
N ALA A 239 19.16 0.83 13.65
CA ALA A 239 20.20 0.15 12.89
C ALA A 239 19.76 -0.29 11.48
N GLN A 240 18.48 -0.60 11.28
CA GLN A 240 17.96 -1.07 10.00
C GLN A 240 17.35 0.06 9.15
N HIS A 241 16.67 1.02 9.80
CA HIS A 241 15.93 2.07 9.12
C HIS A 241 16.82 3.08 8.41
N TYR A 242 17.86 3.57 9.10
CA TYR A 242 18.72 4.62 8.58
C TYR A 242 19.84 4.12 7.64
N ILE A 243 19.80 2.86 7.23
CA ILE A 243 20.62 2.40 6.10
C ILE A 243 20.01 2.96 4.82
N ASP A 244 20.76 3.78 4.08
CA ASP A 244 20.32 4.43 2.82
C ASP A 244 19.14 5.42 2.95
N VAL A 245 18.80 5.83 4.18
CA VAL A 245 17.81 6.89 4.47
C VAL A 245 18.54 8.10 5.03
N ALA A 246 18.19 9.30 4.54
CA ALA A 246 18.79 10.54 5.03
C ALA A 246 18.41 10.80 6.50
N LEU A 247 19.41 11.02 7.34
CA LEU A 247 19.23 11.38 8.75
C LEU A 247 18.93 12.89 8.87
N PRO A 248 17.95 13.29 9.68
CA PRO A 248 17.75 14.69 10.05
C PRO A 248 18.83 15.17 11.02
N ALA A 249 18.89 16.49 11.23
CA ALA A 249 19.86 17.08 12.18
C ALA A 249 19.63 16.64 13.63
N VAL A 250 18.39 16.29 13.99
CA VAL A 250 17.99 15.85 15.33
C VAL A 250 17.16 14.58 15.26
N VAL A 251 17.46 13.63 16.13
CA VAL A 251 16.61 12.45 16.36
C VAL A 251 16.23 12.39 17.84
N VAL A 252 14.92 12.41 18.10
CA VAL A 252 14.36 12.28 19.45
C VAL A 252 13.86 10.85 19.64
N THR A 253 14.20 10.24 20.77
CA THR A 253 13.88 8.82 21.02
C THR A 253 13.18 8.64 22.37
N SER A 254 12.26 7.70 22.46
CA SER A 254 11.56 7.36 23.71
C SER A 254 12.41 6.60 24.71
N HIS A 255 13.48 5.95 24.24
CA HIS A 255 14.41 5.18 25.05
C HIS A 255 15.85 5.63 24.74
N ALA A 256 16.75 5.43 25.68
CA ALA A 256 18.16 5.69 25.46
C ALA A 256 18.74 4.66 24.47
N LEU A 257 19.60 5.12 23.58
CA LEU A 257 20.35 4.27 22.67
C LEU A 257 21.83 4.24 23.08
N SER A 258 22.51 3.14 22.75
CA SER A 258 23.95 3.07 23.05
C SER A 258 24.73 4.09 22.23
N VAL A 259 25.81 4.58 22.82
CA VAL A 259 26.70 5.58 22.19
C VAL A 259 27.35 4.99 20.93
N GLU A 260 27.65 3.70 20.94
CA GLU A 260 28.25 2.98 19.82
C GLU A 260 27.32 2.96 18.63
N LEU A 261 26.02 2.63 18.84
CA LEU A 261 25.02 2.60 17.79
C LEU A 261 24.81 4.00 17.18
N THR A 262 24.60 5.01 18.03
CA THR A 262 24.35 6.38 17.56
C THR A 262 25.53 6.95 16.78
N LYS A 263 26.77 6.66 17.20
CA LYS A 263 27.99 7.01 16.45
C LYS A 263 28.11 6.25 15.14
N ALA A 264 27.84 4.94 15.12
CA ALA A 264 27.92 4.12 13.90
C ALA A 264 26.97 4.63 12.83
N VAL A 265 25.71 4.89 13.21
CA VAL A 265 24.66 5.38 12.30
C VAL A 265 25.01 6.81 11.80
N SER A 266 25.46 7.70 12.69
CA SER A 266 25.86 9.06 12.31
C SER A 266 27.07 9.09 11.37
N ASN A 267 28.05 8.22 11.59
CA ASN A 267 29.26 8.11 10.76
C ASN A 267 28.89 7.55 9.36
N GLN A 268 28.02 6.56 9.29
CA GLN A 268 27.55 5.99 8.02
C GLN A 268 26.85 7.05 7.16
N ALA A 269 26.05 7.90 7.78
CA ALA A 269 25.34 8.99 7.09
C ALA A 269 26.24 10.21 6.80
N SER A 270 27.49 10.23 7.28
CA SER A 270 28.39 11.39 7.19
C SER A 270 27.76 12.70 7.70
N ALA A 271 26.86 12.58 8.67
CA ALA A 271 26.07 13.69 9.21
C ALA A 271 26.32 13.88 10.72
N ARG A 272 26.34 15.14 11.18
CA ARG A 272 26.27 15.44 12.61
C ARG A 272 24.81 15.35 13.04
N VAL A 273 24.46 14.29 13.78
CA VAL A 273 23.11 14.06 14.30
C VAL A 273 23.11 14.26 15.81
N HIS A 274 22.14 15.02 16.29
CA HIS A 274 21.93 15.22 17.72
C HIS A 274 20.85 14.26 18.23
N TRP A 275 21.28 13.25 19.01
CA TRP A 275 20.38 12.24 19.60
C TRP A 275 19.87 12.70 20.97
N VAL A 276 18.55 12.69 21.19
CA VAL A 276 17.90 13.19 22.40
C VAL A 276 16.92 12.16 22.94
N SER A 277 17.23 11.52 24.06
CA SER A 277 16.34 10.55 24.74
C SER A 277 15.50 11.17 25.86
N ASN A 278 15.84 12.36 26.33
CA ASN A 278 15.07 13.09 27.35
C ASN A 278 14.79 14.52 26.88
N PRO A 279 13.86 14.68 25.93
CA PRO A 279 13.55 15.98 25.35
C PRO A 279 12.80 16.88 26.34
N ARG A 280 12.91 18.20 26.16
CA ARG A 280 12.18 19.23 26.89
C ARG A 280 11.35 20.07 25.94
N LEU A 281 10.43 20.86 26.49
CA LEU A 281 9.58 21.80 25.75
C LEU A 281 8.89 21.14 24.54
N GLN A 282 8.99 21.74 23.37
CA GLN A 282 8.33 21.31 22.15
C GLN A 282 8.67 19.88 21.74
N ARG A 283 9.94 19.49 21.85
CA ARG A 283 10.38 18.13 21.50
C ARG A 283 9.75 17.06 22.41
N LYS A 284 9.44 17.42 23.67
CA LYS A 284 8.72 16.55 24.58
C LYS A 284 7.26 16.38 24.11
N VAL A 285 6.60 17.45 23.68
CA VAL A 285 5.23 17.37 23.14
C VAL A 285 5.17 16.44 21.92
N TRP A 286 6.15 16.53 21.02
CA TRP A 286 6.24 15.62 19.87
C TRP A 286 6.48 14.17 20.28
N LEU A 287 7.34 13.93 21.27
CA LEU A 287 7.57 12.58 21.78
C LEU A 287 6.31 12.00 22.44
N ASP A 288 5.63 12.78 23.27
CA ASP A 288 4.39 12.35 23.95
C ASP A 288 3.28 12.05 22.91
N MET A 289 3.24 12.78 21.80
CA MET A 289 2.33 12.53 20.69
C MET A 289 2.70 11.23 19.94
N ALA A 290 3.97 11.04 19.62
CA ALA A 290 4.45 9.83 18.95
C ALA A 290 4.25 8.58 19.83
N GLN A 291 4.41 8.67 21.15
CA GLN A 291 4.11 7.60 22.09
C GLN A 291 2.62 7.24 22.09
N ARG A 292 1.72 8.23 22.13
CA ARG A 292 0.27 7.99 22.03
C ARG A 292 -0.11 7.33 20.69
N ASN A 293 0.50 7.78 19.60
CA ASN A 293 0.25 7.19 18.27
C ASN A 293 0.77 5.76 18.18
N ALA A 294 1.90 5.44 18.84
CA ALA A 294 2.38 4.07 18.97
C ALA A 294 1.42 3.19 19.76
N ASP A 295 0.87 3.69 20.90
CA ASP A 295 -0.12 2.99 21.70
C ASP A 295 -1.40 2.69 20.91
N ILE A 296 -1.95 3.70 20.24
CA ILE A 296 -3.17 3.55 19.42
C ILE A 296 -2.95 2.54 18.29
N SER A 297 -1.81 2.63 17.61
CA SER A 297 -1.47 1.73 16.51
C SER A 297 -1.28 0.29 16.98
N LEU A 298 -0.64 0.09 18.13
CA LEU A 298 -0.45 -1.23 18.73
C LEU A 298 -1.77 -1.82 19.24
N ALA A 299 -2.60 -1.02 19.93
CA ALA A 299 -3.90 -1.44 20.39
C ALA A 299 -4.81 -1.86 19.21
N ARG A 300 -4.77 -1.12 18.10
CA ARG A 300 -5.49 -1.47 16.87
C ARG A 300 -5.01 -2.81 16.30
N LEU A 301 -3.70 -3.03 16.21
CA LEU A 301 -3.13 -4.29 15.73
C LEU A 301 -3.59 -5.48 16.58
N LEU A 302 -3.50 -5.35 17.92
CA LEU A 302 -3.92 -6.40 18.85
C LEU A 302 -5.43 -6.68 18.79
N ALA A 303 -6.25 -5.65 18.67
CA ALA A 303 -7.69 -5.80 18.49
C ALA A 303 -8.03 -6.49 17.15
N GLU A 304 -7.30 -6.18 16.09
CA GLU A 304 -7.46 -6.78 14.77
C GLU A 304 -7.06 -8.25 14.76
N GLU A 305 -5.90 -8.59 15.37
CA GLU A 305 -5.45 -9.99 15.56
C GLU A 305 -6.44 -10.78 16.43
N GLY A 306 -6.90 -10.25 17.55
CA GLY A 306 -7.91 -10.87 18.41
C GLY A 306 -9.25 -11.10 17.70
N SER A 307 -9.68 -10.14 16.87
CA SER A 307 -10.89 -10.28 16.06
C SER A 307 -10.74 -11.40 15.00
N GLN A 308 -9.60 -11.53 14.36
CA GLN A 308 -9.36 -12.60 13.38
C GLN A 308 -9.30 -13.99 14.03
N GLN A 309 -8.69 -14.11 15.20
CA GLN A 309 -8.71 -15.36 15.97
C GLN A 309 -10.13 -15.75 16.39
N ALA A 310 -10.93 -14.79 16.85
CA ALA A 310 -12.33 -15.01 17.22
C ALA A 310 -13.15 -15.48 16.01
N ARG A 311 -12.94 -14.88 14.83
CA ARG A 311 -13.60 -15.31 13.57
C ARG A 311 -13.19 -16.73 13.16
N THR A 312 -11.90 -17.06 13.26
CA THR A 312 -11.42 -18.42 12.97
C THR A 312 -12.06 -19.45 13.91
N ARG A 313 -12.07 -19.16 15.20
CA ARG A 313 -12.70 -20.04 16.21
C ARG A 313 -14.18 -20.26 15.92
N ALA A 314 -14.92 -19.18 15.68
CA ALA A 314 -16.34 -19.25 15.40
C ALA A 314 -16.65 -20.07 14.12
N LEU A 315 -15.79 -19.98 13.08
CA LEU A 315 -15.96 -20.79 11.87
C LEU A 315 -15.64 -22.27 12.13
N VAL A 316 -14.56 -22.58 12.84
CA VAL A 316 -14.18 -23.94 13.22
C VAL A 316 -15.28 -24.60 14.03
N GLU A 317 -15.86 -23.89 15.02
CA GLU A 317 -17.00 -24.34 15.80
C GLU A 317 -18.27 -24.55 14.96
N ALA A 318 -18.57 -23.62 14.04
CA ALA A 318 -19.75 -23.72 13.16
C ALA A 318 -19.63 -24.88 12.14
N LEU A 319 -18.42 -25.32 11.81
CA LEU A 319 -18.15 -26.45 10.93
C LEU A 319 -17.96 -27.77 11.68
N ASP A 320 -18.01 -27.74 13.03
CA ASP A 320 -17.76 -28.89 13.91
C ASP A 320 -16.37 -29.53 13.68
N LEU A 321 -15.35 -28.67 13.51
CA LEU A 321 -13.97 -29.09 13.30
C LEU A 321 -13.18 -29.01 14.61
N THR A 322 -12.20 -29.90 14.76
CA THR A 322 -11.32 -29.96 15.93
C THR A 322 -9.85 -29.96 15.51
N PRO A 323 -9.33 -28.82 14.95
CA PRO A 323 -7.92 -28.74 14.63
C PRO A 323 -7.05 -28.79 15.90
N ASP A 324 -5.86 -29.39 15.82
CA ASP A 324 -4.92 -29.47 16.95
C ASP A 324 -4.53 -28.06 17.45
N ASP A 325 -4.39 -27.09 16.55
CA ASP A 325 -4.13 -25.68 16.82
C ASP A 325 -4.88 -24.82 15.81
N LEU A 326 -5.61 -23.82 16.30
CA LEU A 326 -6.32 -22.85 15.46
C LEU A 326 -5.37 -22.06 14.50
N ALA A 327 -4.12 -21.89 14.88
CA ALA A 327 -3.14 -21.24 14.01
C ALA A 327 -2.77 -22.08 12.79
N THR A 328 -2.88 -23.40 12.90
CA THR A 328 -2.61 -24.32 11.76
C THR A 328 -3.82 -24.48 10.85
N PHE A 329 -5.03 -24.10 11.29
CA PHE A 329 -6.25 -24.16 10.48
C PHE A 329 -6.06 -23.47 9.14
N ARG A 330 -6.27 -24.25 8.06
CA ARG A 330 -6.06 -23.82 6.68
C ARG A 330 -7.35 -23.92 5.88
N MET A 331 -7.72 -22.83 5.23
CA MET A 331 -8.86 -22.78 4.30
C MET A 331 -8.41 -22.29 2.95
N GLU A 332 -8.84 -22.98 1.89
CA GLU A 332 -8.66 -22.56 0.49
C GLU A 332 -10.01 -22.19 -0.11
N CYS A 333 -10.09 -21.09 -0.82
CA CYS A 333 -11.32 -20.68 -1.50
C CYS A 333 -11.08 -20.56 -3.00
N PHE A 334 -12.01 -21.12 -3.77
CA PHE A 334 -11.98 -21.12 -5.23
C PHE A 334 -13.10 -20.25 -5.80
N ASP A 335 -12.74 -19.39 -6.75
CA ASP A 335 -13.65 -18.56 -7.54
C ASP A 335 -13.39 -18.78 -9.04
N ILE A 336 -14.46 -18.97 -9.80
CA ILE A 336 -14.41 -19.10 -11.25
C ILE A 336 -14.89 -17.80 -11.88
N SER A 337 -14.05 -17.20 -12.70
CA SER A 337 -14.35 -15.94 -13.35
C SER A 337 -14.21 -16.04 -14.86
N HIS A 338 -15.22 -15.55 -15.57
CA HIS A 338 -15.25 -15.51 -17.04
C HIS A 338 -14.97 -14.11 -17.57
N THR A 339 -14.13 -14.06 -18.58
CA THR A 339 -14.00 -12.87 -19.43
C THR A 339 -14.98 -12.99 -20.57
N SER A 340 -15.85 -11.99 -20.77
CA SER A 340 -16.80 -11.98 -21.90
C SER A 340 -16.07 -12.29 -23.21
N GLY A 341 -16.04 -13.57 -23.60
CA GLY A 341 -15.64 -14.06 -24.92
C GLY A 341 -14.29 -14.77 -25.05
N GLU A 342 -13.33 -14.74 -24.10
CA GLU A 342 -11.97 -15.20 -24.48
C GLU A 342 -11.16 -16.05 -23.49
N ALA A 343 -11.41 -15.99 -22.20
CA ALA A 343 -10.64 -16.84 -21.27
C ALA A 343 -11.35 -17.05 -19.93
N THR A 344 -11.47 -18.29 -19.52
CA THR A 344 -11.90 -18.66 -18.17
C THR A 344 -10.66 -18.77 -17.27
N GLN A 345 -10.70 -18.11 -16.14
CA GLN A 345 -9.67 -18.21 -15.10
C GLN A 345 -10.30 -18.66 -13.79
N ALA A 346 -9.61 -19.57 -13.09
CA ALA A 346 -9.91 -19.91 -11.72
C ALA A 346 -8.87 -19.28 -10.79
N SER A 347 -9.31 -18.78 -9.65
CA SER A 347 -8.46 -18.29 -8.59
C SER A 347 -8.58 -19.18 -7.35
N CYS A 348 -7.45 -19.36 -6.65
CA CYS A 348 -7.39 -20.01 -5.36
C CYS A 348 -6.70 -19.05 -4.39
N VAL A 349 -7.37 -18.68 -3.30
CA VAL A 349 -6.81 -17.93 -2.20
C VAL A 349 -6.69 -18.80 -0.96
N VAL A 350 -5.77 -18.45 -0.09
CA VAL A 350 -5.42 -19.25 1.09
C VAL A 350 -5.53 -18.40 2.33
N PHE A 351 -6.23 -18.92 3.34
CA PHE A 351 -6.30 -18.38 4.69
C PHE A 351 -5.65 -19.37 5.66
N GLN A 352 -4.69 -18.92 6.44
CA GLN A 352 -3.99 -19.69 7.47
C GLN A 352 -3.34 -18.73 8.46
N GLN A 353 -3.05 -19.17 9.70
CA GLN A 353 -2.49 -18.32 10.75
C GLN A 353 -3.32 -17.05 10.98
N HIS A 354 -4.65 -17.21 10.98
CA HIS A 354 -5.63 -16.13 11.18
C HIS A 354 -5.53 -14.98 10.15
N LYS A 355 -4.93 -15.19 8.98
CA LYS A 355 -4.76 -14.18 7.94
C LYS A 355 -4.72 -14.76 6.53
N MET A 356 -4.98 -13.90 5.55
CA MET A 356 -4.84 -14.25 4.15
C MET A 356 -3.36 -14.39 3.77
N GLN A 357 -2.98 -15.52 3.14
CA GLN A 357 -1.61 -15.85 2.74
C GLN A 357 -1.38 -15.55 1.26
N SER A 358 -1.17 -14.28 0.91
CA SER A 358 -1.08 -13.83 -0.50
C SER A 358 0.07 -14.47 -1.29
N SER A 359 1.13 -14.93 -0.64
CA SER A 359 2.24 -15.68 -1.26
C SER A 359 1.80 -17.05 -1.79
N GLU A 360 0.73 -17.62 -1.23
CA GLU A 360 0.20 -18.93 -1.59
C GLU A 360 -0.97 -18.88 -2.59
N TYR A 361 -1.42 -17.68 -2.96
CA TYR A 361 -2.47 -17.53 -3.97
C TYR A 361 -2.04 -18.08 -5.31
N ARG A 362 -2.97 -18.72 -6.03
CA ARG A 362 -2.72 -19.30 -7.35
C ARG A 362 -3.81 -18.91 -8.33
N ARG A 363 -3.41 -18.69 -9.58
CA ARG A 363 -4.30 -18.53 -10.73
C ARG A 363 -4.11 -19.68 -11.68
N TYR A 364 -5.22 -20.17 -12.23
CA TYR A 364 -5.24 -21.25 -13.17
C TYR A 364 -5.90 -20.79 -14.46
N SER A 365 -5.17 -20.85 -15.57
CA SER A 365 -5.77 -20.71 -16.90
C SER A 365 -6.54 -21.98 -17.22
N ILE A 366 -7.79 -21.85 -17.57
CA ILE A 366 -8.68 -22.95 -17.92
C ILE A 366 -8.75 -23.01 -19.46
N GLU A 367 -8.48 -24.15 -20.02
CA GLU A 367 -8.39 -24.37 -21.46
C GLU A 367 -9.30 -25.53 -21.90
N GLY A 368 -9.77 -25.50 -23.15
CA GLY A 368 -10.51 -26.63 -23.75
C GLY A 368 -11.92 -26.82 -23.21
N ILE A 369 -12.54 -25.78 -22.61
CA ILE A 369 -13.93 -25.80 -22.15
C ILE A 369 -14.79 -24.84 -22.97
N THR A 370 -16.09 -25.10 -23.00
CA THR A 370 -17.08 -24.15 -23.56
C THR A 370 -17.14 -22.90 -22.68
N GLY A 371 -17.11 -21.71 -23.27
CA GLY A 371 -17.22 -20.46 -22.52
C GLY A 371 -18.48 -20.43 -21.66
N GLY A 372 -18.33 -20.18 -20.35
CA GLY A 372 -19.43 -20.16 -19.39
C GLY A 372 -19.72 -21.52 -18.70
N ASP A 373 -18.92 -22.56 -18.96
CA ASP A 373 -19.03 -23.83 -18.25
C ASP A 373 -18.22 -23.81 -16.94
N ASP A 374 -18.87 -23.28 -15.87
CA ASP A 374 -18.28 -23.20 -14.52
C ASP A 374 -17.97 -24.60 -13.95
N TYR A 375 -18.74 -25.61 -14.33
CA TYR A 375 -18.56 -26.96 -13.82
C TYR A 375 -17.30 -27.62 -14.39
N ALA A 376 -17.08 -27.50 -15.70
CA ALA A 376 -15.84 -27.98 -16.33
C ALA A 376 -14.61 -27.22 -15.80
N ALA A 377 -14.73 -25.89 -15.60
CA ALA A 377 -13.69 -25.07 -15.02
C ALA A 377 -13.34 -25.51 -13.58
N MET A 378 -14.34 -25.70 -12.72
CA MET A 378 -14.17 -26.19 -11.36
C MET A 378 -13.50 -27.57 -11.33
N ARG A 379 -13.95 -28.48 -12.16
CA ARG A 379 -13.32 -29.81 -12.30
C ARG A 379 -11.85 -29.69 -12.65
N GLN A 380 -11.51 -28.88 -13.64
CA GLN A 380 -10.13 -28.74 -14.11
C GLN A 380 -9.24 -28.13 -13.04
N VAL A 381 -9.68 -27.08 -12.32
CA VAL A 381 -8.84 -26.43 -11.30
C VAL A 381 -8.61 -27.33 -10.09
N LEU A 382 -9.65 -28.00 -9.58
CA LEU A 382 -9.52 -28.88 -8.42
C LEU A 382 -8.65 -30.11 -8.75
N THR A 383 -8.83 -30.71 -9.93
CA THR A 383 -7.97 -31.80 -10.38
C THR A 383 -6.50 -31.37 -10.48
N ARG A 384 -6.22 -30.18 -11.03
CA ARG A 384 -4.84 -29.66 -11.13
C ARG A 384 -4.25 -29.30 -9.77
N ARG A 385 -5.05 -28.78 -8.84
CA ARG A 385 -4.59 -28.39 -7.49
C ARG A 385 -4.32 -29.62 -6.64
N TYR A 386 -5.29 -30.49 -6.50
CA TYR A 386 -5.25 -31.60 -5.56
C TYR A 386 -4.65 -32.88 -6.14
N GLY A 387 -4.79 -33.12 -7.45
CA GLY A 387 -4.13 -34.24 -8.11
C GLY A 387 -2.62 -34.19 -7.97
N LYS A 388 -2.01 -33.00 -8.02
CA LYS A 388 -0.58 -32.82 -7.76
C LYS A 388 -0.20 -33.10 -6.30
N LEU A 389 -1.06 -32.79 -5.35
CA LEU A 389 -0.82 -33.08 -3.92
C LEU A 389 -0.90 -34.59 -3.64
N VAL A 390 -1.88 -35.25 -4.25
CA VAL A 390 -2.04 -36.74 -4.14
C VAL A 390 -0.88 -37.45 -4.79
N SER A 391 -0.41 -37.05 -5.96
CA SER A 391 0.74 -37.71 -6.64
C SER A 391 2.05 -37.58 -5.84
N LEU A 392 2.26 -36.46 -5.15
CA LEU A 392 3.41 -36.30 -4.25
C LEU A 392 3.35 -37.20 -3.02
N GLN A 393 2.15 -37.61 -2.59
CA GLN A 393 1.97 -38.59 -1.50
C GLN A 393 2.28 -40.02 -1.94
N SER A 394 2.02 -40.39 -3.21
CA SER A 394 2.23 -41.74 -3.73
C SER A 394 3.67 -42.04 -4.09
N GLU A 395 4.56 -41.07 -4.23
CA GLU A 395 5.97 -41.24 -4.59
C GLU A 395 6.91 -41.55 -3.39
N GLY A 396 6.35 -41.95 -2.23
CA GLY A 396 7.10 -42.68 -1.20
C GLY A 396 8.03 -41.84 -0.34
N VAL A 397 7.49 -40.89 0.38
CA VAL A 397 8.06 -40.49 1.67
C VAL A 397 7.22 -41.15 2.76
N ASP A 398 7.87 -42.01 3.60
CA ASP A 398 7.23 -42.79 4.64
C ASP A 398 6.09 -42.07 5.35
N ALA A 399 4.92 -42.72 5.34
CA ALA A 399 3.72 -42.51 6.14
C ALA A 399 3.66 -41.23 6.99
N VAL A 400 3.59 -40.08 6.34
CA VAL A 400 3.16 -38.85 6.99
C VAL A 400 1.63 -38.85 6.99
N PRO A 401 0.94 -38.76 8.14
CA PRO A 401 -0.52 -38.67 8.18
C PRO A 401 -1.01 -37.58 7.21
N ALA A 402 -2.11 -37.83 6.50
CA ALA A 402 -2.67 -36.94 5.49
C ALA A 402 -2.87 -35.49 6.02
N SER A 403 -3.03 -35.30 7.34
CA SER A 403 -3.09 -34.00 8.02
C SER A 403 -1.76 -33.23 8.09
N LYS A 404 -0.64 -33.84 7.72
CA LYS A 404 0.72 -33.22 7.77
C LYS A 404 1.38 -33.01 6.41
N VAL A 405 0.68 -33.29 5.33
CA VAL A 405 1.18 -32.93 3.99
C VAL A 405 1.09 -31.41 3.86
N HIS A 406 2.22 -30.78 3.76
CA HIS A 406 2.29 -29.32 3.58
C HIS A 406 1.43 -28.91 2.38
N GLY A 407 0.27 -28.32 2.65
CA GLY A 407 -0.60 -27.78 1.62
C GLY A 407 -2.03 -28.33 1.51
N MET A 408 -2.40 -29.42 2.20
CA MET A 408 -3.82 -29.82 2.28
C MET A 408 -4.59 -28.88 3.23
N PRO A 409 -5.74 -28.36 2.80
CA PRO A 409 -6.59 -27.53 3.65
C PRO A 409 -7.49 -28.37 4.56
N ASP A 410 -7.91 -27.80 5.69
CA ASP A 410 -8.97 -28.35 6.54
C ASP A 410 -10.36 -28.04 5.94
N VAL A 411 -10.45 -27.00 5.11
CA VAL A 411 -11.70 -26.59 4.44
C VAL A 411 -11.38 -26.08 3.03
N VAL A 412 -12.13 -26.61 2.06
CA VAL A 412 -12.18 -26.09 0.69
C VAL A 412 -13.50 -25.38 0.47
N LEU A 413 -13.44 -24.05 0.41
CA LEU A 413 -14.60 -23.21 0.21
C LEU A 413 -14.86 -23.02 -1.28
N ILE A 414 -16.08 -23.32 -1.73
CA ILE A 414 -16.52 -23.13 -3.11
C ILE A 414 -17.53 -21.99 -3.15
N ASP A 415 -17.18 -20.89 -3.85
CA ASP A 415 -18.13 -19.80 -4.10
C ASP A 415 -19.08 -20.22 -5.21
N GLY A 416 -20.15 -20.95 -4.82
CA GLY A 416 -21.14 -21.44 -5.77
C GLY A 416 -22.16 -22.40 -5.18
N GLY A 417 -23.24 -22.61 -5.94
CA GLY A 417 -24.36 -23.42 -5.54
C GLY A 417 -24.14 -24.93 -5.67
N LYS A 418 -25.20 -25.70 -5.39
CA LYS A 418 -25.23 -27.17 -5.35
C LYS A 418 -24.55 -27.86 -6.53
N GLY A 419 -24.63 -27.30 -7.75
CA GLY A 419 -24.03 -27.90 -8.94
C GLY A 419 -22.49 -27.85 -8.92
N GLN A 420 -21.90 -26.74 -8.46
CA GLN A 420 -20.44 -26.63 -8.34
C GLN A 420 -19.90 -27.52 -7.23
N ILE A 421 -20.63 -27.66 -6.11
CA ILE A 421 -20.30 -28.59 -5.02
C ILE A 421 -20.37 -30.03 -5.49
N SER A 422 -21.41 -30.42 -6.25
CA SER A 422 -21.50 -31.77 -6.82
C SER A 422 -20.33 -32.09 -7.74
N THR A 423 -19.86 -31.12 -8.51
CA THR A 423 -18.68 -31.27 -9.36
C THR A 423 -17.40 -31.40 -8.53
N ALA A 424 -17.25 -30.59 -7.50
CA ALA A 424 -16.11 -30.68 -6.57
C ALA A 424 -16.09 -32.04 -5.85
N LYS A 425 -17.25 -32.51 -5.39
CA LYS A 425 -17.42 -33.84 -4.79
C LYS A 425 -16.93 -34.95 -5.73
N ALA A 426 -17.38 -34.97 -6.96
CA ALA A 426 -16.98 -35.99 -7.95
C ALA A 426 -15.45 -35.98 -8.18
N VAL A 427 -14.79 -34.81 -8.16
CA VAL A 427 -13.32 -34.72 -8.26
C VAL A 427 -12.65 -35.30 -7.02
N PHE A 428 -13.12 -34.96 -5.83
CA PHE A 428 -12.55 -35.44 -4.57
C PHE A 428 -12.68 -36.96 -4.44
N GLU A 429 -13.85 -37.50 -4.78
CA GLU A 429 -14.10 -38.94 -4.83
C GLU A 429 -13.12 -39.64 -5.83
N SER A 430 -12.92 -39.07 -7.02
CA SER A 430 -12.01 -39.62 -8.02
C SER A 430 -10.53 -39.58 -7.60
N LEU A 431 -10.15 -38.65 -6.72
CA LEU A 431 -8.81 -38.51 -6.18
C LEU A 431 -8.61 -39.23 -4.84
N GLY A 432 -9.64 -39.87 -4.29
CA GLY A 432 -9.62 -40.51 -2.98
C GLY A 432 -9.47 -39.56 -1.81
N LEU A 433 -9.94 -38.32 -1.97
CA LEU A 433 -9.90 -37.27 -0.94
C LEU A 433 -11.17 -37.24 -0.12
N ASP A 434 -11.08 -36.74 1.10
CA ASP A 434 -12.21 -36.60 2.01
C ASP A 434 -13.16 -35.49 1.52
N ILE A 435 -14.39 -35.88 1.19
CA ILE A 435 -15.45 -34.96 0.72
C ILE A 435 -15.97 -34.04 1.84
N SER A 436 -15.75 -34.38 3.12
CA SER A 436 -16.18 -33.54 4.25
C SER A 436 -15.47 -32.19 4.29
N LEU A 437 -14.30 -32.08 3.63
CA LEU A 437 -13.53 -30.83 3.48
C LEU A 437 -14.23 -29.80 2.58
N LEU A 438 -15.17 -30.24 1.74
CA LEU A 438 -15.84 -29.38 0.76
C LEU A 438 -17.05 -28.67 1.37
N VAL A 439 -16.96 -27.35 1.38
CA VAL A 439 -18.02 -26.45 1.87
C VAL A 439 -18.38 -25.45 0.77
N GLY A 440 -19.62 -25.42 0.37
CA GLY A 440 -20.14 -24.43 -0.55
C GLY A 440 -20.80 -23.27 0.16
N VAL A 441 -20.75 -22.09 -0.45
CA VAL A 441 -21.42 -20.90 0.03
C VAL A 441 -22.57 -20.57 -0.93
N GLU A 442 -23.80 -20.76 -0.48
CA GLU A 442 -25.01 -20.42 -1.23
C GLU A 442 -25.57 -19.09 -0.71
N LYS A 443 -26.05 -18.25 -1.63
CA LYS A 443 -26.82 -17.05 -1.25
C LYS A 443 -28.18 -17.49 -0.73
N GLY A 444 -28.51 -17.15 0.49
CA GLY A 444 -29.78 -17.48 1.11
C GLY A 444 -31.01 -16.90 0.42
N GLU A 445 -32.19 -17.14 0.94
CA GLU A 445 -33.47 -16.71 0.34
C GLU A 445 -33.48 -15.21 0.01
N GLY A 446 -33.85 -14.90 -1.23
CA GLY A 446 -33.92 -13.53 -1.76
C GLY A 446 -32.59 -12.93 -2.19
N ARG A 447 -31.48 -13.68 -2.24
CA ARG A 447 -30.12 -13.22 -2.63
C ARG A 447 -29.60 -12.02 -1.83
N LYS A 448 -30.04 -11.87 -0.59
CA LYS A 448 -29.59 -10.79 0.30
C LYS A 448 -28.23 -11.13 0.89
N VAL A 449 -27.34 -10.16 0.90
CA VAL A 449 -26.04 -10.24 1.57
C VAL A 449 -26.26 -10.40 3.08
N GLY A 450 -25.55 -11.34 3.73
CA GLY A 450 -25.69 -11.61 5.16
C GLY A 450 -26.63 -12.75 5.51
N LEU A 451 -27.21 -13.43 4.51
CA LEU A 451 -28.04 -14.64 4.68
C LEU A 451 -27.44 -15.85 3.93
N GLU A 452 -26.10 -15.90 3.85
CA GLU A 452 -25.40 -17.01 3.23
C GLU A 452 -25.58 -18.29 4.04
N GLU A 453 -25.80 -19.40 3.33
CA GLU A 453 -25.88 -20.75 3.89
C GLU A 453 -24.67 -21.57 3.46
N LEU A 454 -24.13 -22.34 4.39
CA LEU A 454 -23.11 -23.33 4.09
C LEU A 454 -23.74 -24.64 3.65
N VAL A 455 -23.27 -25.17 2.53
CA VAL A 455 -23.72 -26.43 1.94
C VAL A 455 -22.57 -27.42 1.95
N PHE A 456 -22.82 -28.61 2.46
CA PHE A 456 -21.80 -29.64 2.65
C PHE A 456 -21.90 -30.72 1.58
N ALA A 457 -20.75 -31.18 1.08
CA ALA A 457 -20.68 -32.21 0.06
C ALA A 457 -20.98 -33.62 0.60
N ASP A 458 -20.81 -33.84 1.90
CA ASP A 458 -21.07 -35.10 2.60
C ASP A 458 -22.56 -35.36 2.91
N GLY A 459 -23.43 -34.39 2.60
CA GLY A 459 -24.87 -34.52 2.79
C GLY A 459 -25.38 -34.08 4.18
N ARG A 460 -24.54 -33.53 5.03
CA ARG A 460 -24.99 -32.86 6.26
C ARG A 460 -26.04 -31.79 5.95
N PRO A 461 -26.96 -31.49 6.89
CA PRO A 461 -27.88 -30.35 6.76
C PRO A 461 -27.11 -29.05 6.50
N LYS A 462 -27.69 -28.15 5.73
CA LYS A 462 -27.15 -26.80 5.55
C LYS A 462 -27.04 -26.09 6.89
N ALA A 463 -25.95 -25.35 7.08
CA ALA A 463 -25.77 -24.49 8.23
C ALA A 463 -26.02 -23.03 7.84
N SER A 464 -26.98 -22.40 8.49
CA SER A 464 -27.20 -20.96 8.38
C SER A 464 -26.34 -20.26 9.42
N LEU A 465 -25.42 -19.43 8.98
CA LEU A 465 -24.63 -18.56 9.83
C LEU A 465 -25.43 -17.28 10.08
N GLY A 466 -25.70 -16.95 11.35
CA GLY A 466 -26.46 -15.74 11.69
C GLY A 466 -25.83 -14.48 11.08
N HIS A 467 -26.62 -13.46 10.77
CA HIS A 467 -26.22 -12.21 10.10
C HIS A 467 -25.02 -11.52 10.74
N ASP A 468 -24.90 -11.55 12.06
CA ASP A 468 -23.81 -10.92 12.83
C ASP A 468 -22.76 -11.95 13.29
N SER A 469 -22.74 -13.13 12.70
CA SER A 469 -21.82 -14.20 13.09
C SER A 469 -20.38 -13.88 12.67
N ALA A 470 -19.46 -14.02 13.61
CA ALA A 470 -18.02 -13.92 13.32
C ALA A 470 -17.55 -14.96 12.28
N ALA A 471 -18.18 -16.16 12.26
CA ALA A 471 -17.94 -17.17 11.23
C ALA A 471 -18.33 -16.68 9.83
N LEU A 472 -19.52 -16.07 9.69
CA LEU A 472 -19.97 -15.50 8.41
C LEU A 472 -19.05 -14.38 7.93
N MET A 473 -18.57 -13.53 8.84
CA MET A 473 -17.61 -12.48 8.50
C MET A 473 -16.32 -13.05 7.92
N LEU A 474 -15.82 -14.17 8.43
CA LEU A 474 -14.63 -14.82 7.88
C LEU A 474 -14.89 -15.43 6.51
N VAL A 475 -16.01 -16.14 6.34
CA VAL A 475 -16.41 -16.72 5.05
C VAL A 475 -16.53 -15.62 3.99
N ALA A 476 -17.21 -14.52 4.30
CA ALA A 476 -17.35 -13.38 3.42
C ALA A 476 -15.99 -12.75 3.07
N GLN A 477 -15.12 -12.55 4.05
CA GLN A 477 -13.77 -12.00 3.85
C GLN A 477 -12.96 -12.85 2.87
N VAL A 478 -12.94 -14.17 3.04
CA VAL A 478 -12.16 -15.08 2.19
C VAL A 478 -12.74 -15.18 0.79
N ARG A 479 -14.06 -15.21 0.65
CA ARG A 479 -14.77 -15.19 -0.62
C ARG A 479 -14.53 -13.90 -1.40
N ASP A 480 -14.69 -12.74 -0.75
CA ASP A 480 -14.46 -11.43 -1.37
C ASP A 480 -13.01 -11.27 -1.83
N GLU A 481 -12.06 -11.83 -1.08
CA GLU A 481 -10.65 -11.85 -1.48
C GLU A 481 -10.41 -12.76 -2.70
N ALA A 482 -11.06 -13.92 -2.79
CA ALA A 482 -10.99 -14.79 -3.97
C ALA A 482 -11.51 -14.05 -5.21
N HIS A 483 -12.65 -13.41 -5.08
CA HIS A 483 -13.25 -12.60 -6.16
C HIS A 483 -12.37 -11.40 -6.55
N ARG A 484 -11.84 -10.63 -5.56
CA ARG A 484 -10.91 -9.54 -5.80
C ARG A 484 -9.64 -10.00 -6.54
N PHE A 485 -9.09 -11.14 -6.14
CA PHE A 485 -7.90 -11.72 -6.75
C PHE A 485 -8.15 -12.15 -8.19
N ALA A 486 -9.32 -12.75 -8.47
CA ALA A 486 -9.75 -13.11 -9.81
C ALA A 486 -9.88 -11.88 -10.73
N ILE A 487 -10.59 -10.83 -10.28
CA ILE A 487 -10.78 -9.58 -11.05
C ILE A 487 -9.44 -8.91 -11.37
N THR A 488 -8.52 -8.85 -10.42
CA THR A 488 -7.19 -8.24 -10.65
C THR A 488 -6.38 -9.02 -11.68
N GLY A 489 -6.50 -10.36 -11.70
CA GLY A 489 -5.90 -11.23 -12.71
C GLY A 489 -6.44 -10.97 -14.12
N MET A 490 -7.76 -10.87 -14.24
CA MET A 490 -8.41 -10.57 -15.51
C MET A 490 -8.03 -9.18 -16.05
N ARG A 491 -7.94 -8.16 -15.19
CA ARG A 491 -7.47 -6.82 -15.59
C ARG A 491 -6.04 -6.84 -16.09
N ALA A 492 -5.16 -7.57 -15.41
CA ALA A 492 -3.75 -7.74 -15.83
C ALA A 492 -3.64 -8.53 -17.15
N ALA A 493 -4.42 -9.59 -17.33
CA ALA A 493 -4.48 -10.36 -18.57
C ALA A 493 -5.00 -9.50 -19.74
N ARG A 494 -6.08 -8.74 -19.54
CA ARG A 494 -6.59 -7.77 -20.53
C ARG A 494 -5.58 -6.68 -20.87
N ALA A 495 -4.85 -6.16 -19.89
CA ALA A 495 -3.78 -5.20 -20.13
C ALA A 495 -2.66 -5.83 -20.97
N LYS A 496 -2.29 -7.10 -20.68
CA LYS A 496 -1.29 -7.85 -21.43
C LYS A 496 -1.73 -8.17 -22.86
N VAL A 497 -3.00 -8.53 -23.08
CA VAL A 497 -3.59 -8.71 -24.41
C VAL A 497 -3.65 -7.37 -25.17
N ARG A 498 -3.95 -6.27 -24.48
CA ARG A 498 -3.89 -4.92 -25.06
C ARG A 498 -2.48 -4.44 -25.38
N THR A 499 -1.47 -4.94 -24.67
CA THR A 499 -0.06 -4.58 -24.83
C THR A 499 0.77 -5.62 -25.58
N GLY A 500 0.34 -6.89 -25.63
CA GLY A 500 0.99 -8.01 -26.30
C GLY A 500 0.19 -8.43 -27.54
N GLY A 501 0.79 -8.32 -28.73
CA GLY A 501 0.16 -8.80 -29.96
C GLY A 501 -0.79 -7.79 -30.63
N SER A 502 -0.39 -6.52 -30.75
CA SER A 502 -1.04 -5.68 -31.76
C SER A 502 -0.51 -6.09 -33.14
N LYS A 503 -1.39 -6.13 -34.15
CA LYS A 503 -1.00 -6.28 -35.56
C LYS A 503 0.18 -5.36 -35.97
N LEU A 504 0.51 -4.37 -35.13
CA LEU A 504 1.66 -3.50 -35.29
C LEU A 504 3.01 -4.21 -35.06
N GLU A 505 3.06 -5.27 -34.24
CA GLU A 505 4.29 -6.03 -33.97
C GLU A 505 4.63 -6.99 -35.11
N ASP A 506 3.63 -7.40 -35.87
CA ASP A 506 3.78 -8.27 -37.02
C ASP A 506 4.33 -7.53 -38.24
N ILE A 507 4.41 -6.18 -38.17
CA ILE A 507 4.91 -5.35 -39.26
C ILE A 507 6.45 -5.23 -39.19
N PRO A 508 7.18 -5.71 -40.19
CA PRO A 508 8.64 -5.61 -40.21
C PRO A 508 9.10 -4.15 -40.05
N GLY A 509 9.98 -3.93 -39.05
CA GLY A 509 10.53 -2.60 -38.76
C GLY A 509 9.82 -1.89 -37.58
N ILE A 510 8.79 -2.43 -36.98
CA ILE A 510 8.17 -1.90 -35.75
C ILE A 510 8.69 -2.65 -34.53
N GLY A 511 9.71 -2.09 -33.89
CA GLY A 511 10.15 -2.55 -32.56
C GLY A 511 9.38 -1.86 -31.43
N ALA A 512 9.58 -2.32 -30.20
CA ALA A 512 8.86 -1.85 -28.99
C ALA A 512 8.85 -0.32 -28.82
N LYS A 513 9.95 0.36 -29.17
CA LYS A 513 10.08 1.83 -29.07
C LYS A 513 9.17 2.57 -30.06
N ARG A 514 9.17 2.16 -31.33
CA ARG A 514 8.32 2.76 -32.37
C ARG A 514 6.84 2.50 -32.14
N ARG A 515 6.51 1.29 -31.69
CA ARG A 515 5.16 0.95 -31.27
C ARG A 515 4.67 1.84 -30.13
N ALA A 516 5.47 2.03 -29.07
CA ALA A 516 5.10 2.89 -27.95
C ALA A 516 4.84 4.34 -28.42
N SER A 517 5.69 4.88 -29.30
CA SER A 517 5.51 6.22 -29.87
C SER A 517 4.25 6.34 -30.73
N LEU A 518 3.95 5.35 -31.56
CA LEU A 518 2.71 5.30 -32.38
C LEU A 518 1.46 5.24 -31.49
N LEU A 519 1.42 4.34 -30.51
CA LEU A 519 0.28 4.20 -29.62
C LEU A 519 0.07 5.43 -28.73
N GLN A 520 1.15 6.07 -28.30
CA GLN A 520 1.11 7.30 -27.50
C GLN A 520 0.57 8.47 -28.31
N ARG A 521 1.00 8.61 -29.58
CA ARG A 521 0.60 9.72 -30.44
C ARG A 521 -0.86 9.61 -30.87
N PHE A 522 -1.33 8.42 -31.24
CA PHE A 522 -2.65 8.19 -31.80
C PHE A 522 -3.68 7.63 -30.80
N GLY A 523 -3.32 7.49 -29.52
CA GLY A 523 -4.24 7.06 -28.47
C GLY A 523 -4.66 5.59 -28.52
N GLY A 524 -3.94 4.75 -29.29
CA GLY A 524 -4.21 3.31 -29.39
C GLY A 524 -4.17 2.78 -30.82
N VAL A 525 -4.26 1.45 -30.99
CA VAL A 525 -4.18 0.79 -32.32
C VAL A 525 -5.27 1.28 -33.29
N ARG A 526 -6.48 1.57 -32.80
CA ARG A 526 -7.56 2.13 -33.63
C ARG A 526 -7.21 3.52 -34.16
N GLY A 527 -6.56 4.36 -33.35
CA GLY A 527 -6.08 5.67 -33.77
C GLY A 527 -4.98 5.55 -34.84
N VAL A 528 -4.06 4.60 -34.68
CA VAL A 528 -3.02 4.31 -35.69
C VAL A 528 -3.67 3.80 -36.99
N ALA A 529 -4.67 2.93 -36.92
CA ALA A 529 -5.36 2.41 -38.11
C ALA A 529 -6.18 3.48 -38.86
N SER A 530 -6.66 4.52 -38.17
CA SER A 530 -7.42 5.62 -38.77
C SER A 530 -6.52 6.77 -39.26
N ALA A 531 -5.24 6.77 -38.92
CA ALA A 531 -4.27 7.82 -39.30
C ALA A 531 -3.90 7.74 -40.80
N SER A 532 -3.62 8.88 -41.41
CA SER A 532 -3.09 8.94 -42.77
C SER A 532 -1.60 8.55 -42.81
N VAL A 533 -1.06 8.23 -43.99
CA VAL A 533 0.37 7.96 -44.15
C VAL A 533 1.21 9.18 -43.73
N GLU A 534 0.73 10.39 -43.99
CA GLU A 534 1.37 11.66 -43.59
C GLU A 534 1.40 11.82 -42.08
N ASP A 535 0.29 11.52 -41.39
CA ASP A 535 0.24 11.55 -39.92
C ASP A 535 1.19 10.53 -39.29
N LEU A 536 1.27 9.33 -39.84
CA LEU A 536 2.17 8.27 -39.37
C LEU A 536 3.65 8.65 -39.52
N THR A 537 4.02 9.37 -40.60
CA THR A 537 5.40 9.86 -40.81
C THR A 537 5.80 10.96 -39.83
N SER A 538 4.83 11.62 -39.18
CA SER A 538 5.09 12.62 -38.15
C SER A 538 5.64 12.04 -36.85
N VAL A 539 5.64 10.70 -36.70
CA VAL A 539 6.19 10.00 -35.55
C VAL A 539 7.67 9.75 -35.71
N ASP A 540 8.47 10.13 -34.74
CA ASP A 540 9.91 10.03 -34.76
C ASP A 540 10.38 8.59 -35.03
N GLY A 541 11.23 8.41 -36.08
CA GLY A 541 11.73 7.11 -36.50
C GLY A 541 10.80 6.30 -37.42
N VAL A 542 9.70 6.86 -37.91
CA VAL A 542 8.81 6.25 -38.91
C VAL A 542 9.06 6.87 -40.27
N SER A 543 9.68 6.11 -41.18
CA SER A 543 9.87 6.53 -42.58
C SER A 543 8.57 6.40 -43.39
N THR A 544 8.49 7.08 -44.53
CA THR A 544 7.32 7.00 -45.43
C THR A 544 7.04 5.57 -45.89
N ALA A 545 8.06 4.77 -46.13
CA ALA A 545 7.92 3.35 -46.48
C ALA A 545 7.31 2.53 -45.33
N LEU A 546 7.76 2.78 -44.09
CA LEU A 546 7.22 2.11 -42.91
C LEU A 546 5.78 2.58 -42.60
N ALA A 547 5.49 3.87 -42.77
CA ALA A 547 4.14 4.42 -42.64
C ALA A 547 3.15 3.79 -43.63
N THR A 548 3.56 3.60 -44.86
CA THR A 548 2.76 2.91 -45.89
C THR A 548 2.54 1.44 -45.52
N SER A 549 3.55 0.75 -44.98
CA SER A 549 3.42 -0.63 -44.51
C SER A 549 2.45 -0.73 -43.33
N ILE A 550 2.49 0.22 -42.40
CA ILE A 550 1.55 0.29 -41.25
C ILE A 550 0.12 0.51 -41.77
N TYR A 551 -0.05 1.46 -42.66
CA TYR A 551 -1.34 1.82 -43.25
C TYR A 551 -2.01 0.63 -43.95
N ASN A 552 -1.23 -0.13 -44.74
CA ASN A 552 -1.72 -1.29 -45.50
C ASN A 552 -1.98 -2.51 -44.57
N ALA A 553 -1.19 -2.70 -43.52
CA ALA A 553 -1.33 -3.86 -42.63
C ALA A 553 -2.51 -3.74 -41.62
N LEU A 554 -2.96 -2.52 -41.31
CA LEU A 554 -4.01 -2.28 -40.34
C LEU A 554 -5.41 -2.07 -40.95
N ARG A 555 -5.51 -1.96 -42.24
CA ARG A 555 -6.75 -1.88 -43.02
C ARG A 555 -7.01 -3.18 -43.74
#